data_51a1c4d149c6e965aead645bc7898a80
#
_entry.id   51a1c4d149c6e965aead645bc7898a80
#
_cell.length_a   1.000
_cell.length_b   1.000
_cell.length_c   1.000
_cell.angle_alpha   90.00
_cell.angle_beta   90.00
_cell.angle_gamma   90.00
#
_symmetry.space_group_name_H-M   'P 1'
#
loop_
_entity.id
_entity.type
_entity.pdbx_description
1 polymer ?
#
loop_
_entity_poly.entity_id
_entity_poly.type
_entity_poly.pdbx_seq_one_letter_code
_entity_poly.pdbx_strand_id
1 'polypeptide(L)'
;LEKYAIDKKSECNHVYRTTDPGHPGVRKVLDQGEINLGGRVIALSEGEYPEKYPDLFLRPAQSRALFADKDWSRVAAFQTRNPMHRSHEHLAKIAIEVTDGVFIHQVLGKLKDGDIPAEVRTKAIQAMIDNYFVEGTIIQAGYPIEMRYAGPREALFHALIRQNFGCSHLIVGRDHAGVGDYYGPFDAQHVFDTLWDGALIIQPLKIGVTFFCKKCDGMATAKTCPHDSEHHISISGTRQ
;
A
#
# COMPACT_ATOMS: atom_id res chain seq x y z
N LEU A 1 24.11 -22.42 -7.17
CA LEU A 1 24.04 -21.66 -5.90
C LEU A 1 25.24 -20.74 -5.84
N GLU A 2 24.98 -19.47 -5.64
CA GLU A 2 25.97 -18.44 -5.44
C GLU A 2 25.95 -18.02 -3.96
N LYS A 3 27.13 -17.74 -3.38
CA LYS A 3 27.29 -17.15 -2.06
C LYS A 3 27.98 -15.80 -2.22
N TYR A 4 27.44 -14.76 -1.63
CA TYR A 4 28.07 -13.44 -1.68
C TYR A 4 27.86 -12.69 -0.36
N ALA A 5 28.85 -11.88 -0.02
CA ALA A 5 28.77 -10.97 1.12
C ALA A 5 27.90 -9.76 0.78
N ILE A 6 27.20 -9.24 1.76
CA ILE A 6 26.35 -8.07 1.58
C ILE A 6 27.07 -6.84 2.12
N ASP A 7 27.09 -5.76 1.36
CA ASP A 7 27.36 -4.43 1.92
C ASP A 7 26.07 -3.84 2.51
N LYS A 8 25.81 -4.16 3.78
CA LYS A 8 24.62 -3.72 4.51
C LYS A 8 24.45 -2.21 4.54
N LYS A 9 25.55 -1.43 4.60
CA LYS A 9 25.49 0.04 4.58
C LYS A 9 25.05 0.56 3.22
N SER A 10 25.61 -0.01 2.15
CA SER A 10 25.23 0.32 0.78
C SER A 10 23.75 -0.02 0.54
N GLU A 11 23.30 -1.20 0.97
CA GLU A 11 21.89 -1.60 0.89
C GLU A 11 20.99 -0.62 1.63
N CYS A 12 21.31 -0.28 2.89
CA CYS A 12 20.54 0.66 3.68
C CYS A 12 20.42 2.03 3.02
N ASN A 13 21.53 2.58 2.50
CA ASN A 13 21.52 3.87 1.81
C ASN A 13 20.65 3.85 0.55
N HIS A 14 20.72 2.81 -0.26
CA HIS A 14 19.97 2.72 -1.50
C HIS A 14 18.48 2.44 -1.29
N VAL A 15 18.13 1.62 -0.28
CA VAL A 15 16.75 1.22 -0.02
C VAL A 15 16.04 2.21 0.89
N TYR A 16 16.67 2.60 2.00
CA TYR A 16 16.04 3.40 3.06
C TYR A 16 16.52 4.86 3.08
N ARG A 17 17.52 5.23 2.28
CA ARG A 17 18.16 6.56 2.27
C ARG A 17 18.79 6.96 3.62
N THR A 18 19.02 5.99 4.49
CA THR A 18 19.62 6.17 5.81
C THR A 18 20.28 4.88 6.27
N THR A 19 21.24 5.01 7.17
CA THR A 19 21.86 3.89 7.90
C THR A 19 21.51 3.92 9.39
N ASP A 20 20.59 4.77 9.80
CA ASP A 20 20.16 4.92 11.18
C ASP A 20 19.45 3.63 11.66
N PRO A 21 19.97 2.93 12.70
CA PRO A 21 19.34 1.74 13.26
C PRO A 21 18.00 2.03 13.96
N GLY A 22 17.63 3.28 14.18
CA GLY A 22 16.31 3.69 14.62
C GLY A 22 15.23 3.41 13.58
N HIS A 23 15.61 3.36 12.29
CA HIS A 23 14.70 2.97 11.22
C HIS A 23 14.43 1.46 11.25
N PRO A 24 13.16 0.97 11.34
CA PRO A 24 12.86 -0.46 11.52
C PRO A 24 13.36 -1.35 10.38
N GLY A 25 13.36 -0.86 9.14
CA GLY A 25 13.88 -1.58 7.98
C GLY A 25 15.41 -1.69 8.00
N VAL A 26 16.11 -0.63 8.39
CA VAL A 26 17.57 -0.63 8.56
C VAL A 26 17.98 -1.63 9.63
N ARG A 27 17.30 -1.63 10.78
CA ARG A 27 17.57 -2.61 11.85
C ARG A 27 17.51 -4.04 11.33
N LYS A 28 16.48 -4.39 10.55
CA LYS A 28 16.35 -5.73 9.96
C LYS A 28 17.51 -6.09 9.04
N VAL A 29 18.02 -5.13 8.24
CA VAL A 29 19.20 -5.36 7.39
C VAL A 29 20.46 -5.57 8.23
N LEU A 30 20.63 -4.78 9.29
CA LEU A 30 21.80 -4.92 10.18
C LEU A 30 21.78 -6.24 10.95
N ASP A 31 20.59 -6.74 11.33
CA ASP A 31 20.40 -7.98 12.09
C ASP A 31 20.48 -9.26 11.22
N GLN A 32 20.41 -9.14 9.89
CA GLN A 32 20.52 -10.31 9.00
C GLN A 32 21.96 -10.87 8.94
N GLY A 33 22.10 -12.12 8.45
CA GLY A 33 23.42 -12.73 8.25
C GLY A 33 24.32 -11.94 7.30
N GLU A 34 25.63 -12.26 7.32
CA GLU A 34 26.64 -11.58 6.48
C GLU A 34 26.68 -12.13 5.04
N ILE A 35 26.06 -13.29 4.80
CA ILE A 35 26.14 -14.00 3.52
C ILE A 35 24.74 -14.21 2.96
N ASN A 36 24.55 -13.79 1.72
CA ASN A 36 23.38 -14.12 0.93
C ASN A 36 23.61 -15.34 0.04
N LEU A 37 22.52 -16.04 -0.23
CA LEU A 37 22.49 -17.15 -1.18
C LEU A 37 21.64 -16.72 -2.39
N GLY A 38 22.20 -16.87 -3.59
CA GLY A 38 21.50 -16.68 -4.85
C GLY A 38 21.34 -18.00 -5.58
N GLY A 39 20.26 -18.17 -6.35
CA GLY A 39 20.04 -19.35 -7.16
C GLY A 39 18.57 -19.72 -7.34
N ARG A 40 18.33 -20.84 -8.02
CA ARG A 40 16.98 -21.39 -8.16
C ARG A 40 16.47 -21.92 -6.84
N VAL A 41 15.20 -21.63 -6.54
CA VAL A 41 14.52 -22.08 -5.31
C VAL A 41 13.25 -22.84 -5.68
N ILE A 42 12.84 -23.74 -4.79
CA ILE A 42 11.56 -24.43 -4.83
C ILE A 42 10.80 -23.98 -3.58
N ALA A 43 9.61 -23.37 -3.78
CA ALA A 43 8.71 -23.06 -2.68
C ALA A 43 8.03 -24.35 -2.20
N LEU A 44 8.21 -24.69 -0.94
CA LEU A 44 7.63 -25.91 -0.34
C LEU A 44 6.23 -25.68 0.22
N SER A 45 5.90 -24.45 0.58
CA SER A 45 4.57 -24.07 1.06
C SER A 45 4.33 -22.57 0.85
N GLU A 46 3.07 -22.15 0.94
CA GLU A 46 2.66 -20.74 0.95
C GLU A 46 2.52 -20.20 2.39
N GLY A 47 2.99 -20.97 3.38
CA GLY A 47 2.83 -20.66 4.80
C GLY A 47 1.38 -20.88 5.29
N GLU A 48 1.04 -20.27 6.42
CA GLU A 48 -0.28 -20.42 7.08
C GLU A 48 -1.40 -19.56 6.49
N TYR A 49 -1.06 -18.58 5.65
CA TYR A 49 -1.99 -17.53 5.22
C TYR A 49 -3.18 -18.01 4.40
N PRO A 50 -3.05 -18.98 3.47
CA PRO A 50 -4.19 -19.48 2.72
C PRO A 50 -5.25 -20.14 3.61
N GLU A 51 -4.82 -20.85 4.66
CA GLU A 51 -5.70 -21.53 5.62
C GLU A 51 -6.28 -20.55 6.65
N LYS A 52 -5.47 -19.59 7.10
CA LYS A 52 -5.86 -18.61 8.11
C LYS A 52 -6.81 -17.53 7.58
N TYR A 53 -6.67 -17.19 6.29
CA TYR A 53 -7.44 -16.13 5.65
C TYR A 53 -8.04 -16.59 4.30
N PRO A 54 -8.84 -17.67 4.26
CA PRO A 54 -9.31 -18.28 3.01
C PRO A 54 -10.13 -17.32 2.13
N ASP A 55 -10.87 -16.38 2.75
CA ASP A 55 -11.71 -15.42 2.04
C ASP A 55 -10.95 -14.16 1.56
N LEU A 56 -9.70 -13.99 2.00
CA LEU A 56 -8.90 -12.80 1.72
C LEU A 56 -7.63 -13.10 0.92
N PHE A 57 -7.05 -14.28 1.14
CA PHE A 57 -5.83 -14.67 0.46
C PHE A 57 -6.11 -14.98 -1.00
N LEU A 58 -5.49 -14.21 -1.88
CA LEU A 58 -5.58 -14.43 -3.33
C LEU A 58 -4.17 -14.55 -3.92
N ARG A 59 -4.05 -15.45 -4.89
CA ARG A 59 -2.89 -15.50 -5.77
C ARG A 59 -3.10 -14.56 -6.96
N PRO A 60 -2.03 -14.09 -7.62
CA PRO A 60 -2.15 -13.20 -8.79
C PRO A 60 -3.08 -13.74 -9.90
N ALA A 61 -3.07 -15.03 -10.16
CA ALA A 61 -3.98 -15.64 -11.13
C ALA A 61 -5.45 -15.55 -10.72
N GLN A 62 -5.73 -15.71 -9.42
CA GLN A 62 -7.10 -15.65 -8.88
C GLN A 62 -7.65 -14.22 -8.93
N SER A 63 -6.85 -13.21 -8.55
CA SER A 63 -7.30 -11.81 -8.65
C SER A 63 -7.57 -11.40 -10.09
N ARG A 64 -6.72 -11.81 -11.04
CA ARG A 64 -6.94 -11.55 -12.47
C ARG A 64 -8.22 -12.21 -12.99
N ALA A 65 -8.53 -13.44 -12.57
CA ALA A 65 -9.78 -14.11 -12.91
C ALA A 65 -10.99 -13.35 -12.33
N LEU A 66 -10.93 -12.94 -11.05
CA LEU A 66 -12.00 -12.13 -10.43
C LEU A 66 -12.24 -10.79 -11.14
N PHE A 67 -11.19 -10.13 -11.63
CA PHE A 67 -11.34 -8.90 -12.39
C PHE A 67 -11.98 -9.17 -13.75
N ALA A 68 -11.58 -10.23 -14.43
CA ALA A 68 -12.18 -10.64 -15.71
C ALA A 68 -13.66 -11.02 -15.56
N ASP A 69 -14.03 -11.77 -14.51
CA ASP A 69 -15.41 -12.16 -14.24
C ASP A 69 -16.33 -10.95 -13.96
N LYS A 70 -15.74 -9.81 -13.56
CA LYS A 70 -16.45 -8.54 -13.34
C LYS A 70 -16.37 -7.59 -14.55
N ASP A 71 -15.77 -8.01 -15.66
CA ASP A 71 -15.47 -7.14 -16.81
C ASP A 71 -14.60 -5.92 -16.43
N TRP A 72 -13.76 -6.03 -15.40
CA TRP A 72 -12.86 -4.97 -14.99
C TRP A 72 -11.57 -5.00 -15.79
N SER A 73 -11.32 -3.98 -16.58
CA SER A 73 -10.09 -3.79 -17.38
C SER A 73 -9.09 -2.85 -16.69
N ARG A 74 -9.61 -1.88 -15.93
CA ARG A 74 -8.81 -0.91 -15.16
C ARG A 74 -9.14 -1.03 -13.69
N VAL A 75 -8.17 -1.49 -12.91
CA VAL A 75 -8.33 -1.74 -11.47
C VAL A 75 -7.34 -0.89 -10.69
N ALA A 76 -7.83 -0.10 -9.74
CA ALA A 76 -6.97 0.65 -8.83
C ALA A 76 -6.71 -0.15 -7.56
N ALA A 77 -5.45 -0.40 -7.27
CA ALA A 77 -5.05 -1.02 -6.00
C ALA A 77 -5.01 0.02 -4.88
N PHE A 78 -5.60 -0.30 -3.74
CA PHE A 78 -5.47 0.43 -2.50
C PHE A 78 -4.75 -0.45 -1.46
N GLN A 79 -3.51 -0.09 -1.12
CA GLN A 79 -2.80 -0.80 -0.06
C GLN A 79 -3.08 -0.16 1.29
N THR A 80 -3.40 -0.98 2.29
CA THR A 80 -3.49 -0.52 3.67
C THR A 80 -2.95 -1.54 4.66
N ARG A 81 -2.36 -1.02 5.75
CA ARG A 81 -2.01 -1.77 6.97
C ARG A 81 -2.83 -1.30 8.18
N ASN A 82 -3.71 -0.32 7.95
CA ASN A 82 -4.55 0.29 8.97
C ASN A 82 -6.03 0.05 8.67
N PRO A 83 -6.93 0.15 9.65
CA PRO A 83 -8.34 0.30 9.40
C PRO A 83 -8.59 1.51 8.50
N MET A 84 -9.57 1.38 7.61
CA MET A 84 -9.94 2.50 6.74
C MET A 84 -10.81 3.51 7.51
N HIS A 85 -10.69 4.77 7.15
CA HIS A 85 -11.49 5.89 7.65
C HIS A 85 -11.91 6.79 6.49
N ARG A 86 -12.66 7.86 6.76
CA ARG A 86 -13.26 8.75 5.73
C ARG A 86 -12.28 9.26 4.65
N SER A 87 -11.02 9.53 5.04
CA SER A 87 -10.00 9.91 4.04
C SER A 87 -9.68 8.77 3.07
N HIS A 88 -9.59 7.55 3.57
CA HIS A 88 -9.33 6.37 2.72
C HIS A 88 -10.53 6.07 1.81
N GLU A 89 -11.75 6.20 2.31
CA GLU A 89 -12.98 6.13 1.52
C GLU A 89 -12.96 7.13 0.37
N HIS A 90 -12.61 8.39 0.66
CA HIS A 90 -12.53 9.44 -0.35
C HIS A 90 -11.50 9.11 -1.45
N LEU A 91 -10.31 8.62 -1.06
CA LEU A 91 -9.28 8.17 -2.01
C LEU A 91 -9.79 7.04 -2.90
N ALA A 92 -10.47 6.04 -2.32
CA ALA A 92 -11.01 4.92 -3.06
C ALA A 92 -12.14 5.37 -4.01
N LYS A 93 -13.02 6.29 -3.60
CA LYS A 93 -14.07 6.85 -4.46
C LYS A 93 -13.50 7.64 -5.64
N ILE A 94 -12.45 8.43 -5.44
CA ILE A 94 -11.74 9.08 -6.55
C ILE A 94 -11.20 8.05 -7.55
N ALA A 95 -10.67 6.94 -7.06
CA ALA A 95 -10.15 5.89 -7.91
C ALA A 95 -11.27 5.16 -8.69
N ILE A 96 -12.41 4.89 -8.07
CA ILE A 96 -13.58 4.28 -8.73
C ILE A 96 -14.06 5.15 -9.91
N GLU A 97 -14.07 6.48 -9.79
CA GLU A 97 -14.50 7.38 -10.87
C GLU A 97 -13.62 7.31 -12.13
N VAL A 98 -12.38 6.84 -12.00
CA VAL A 98 -11.42 6.79 -13.11
C VAL A 98 -10.98 5.37 -13.49
N THR A 99 -11.52 4.36 -12.80
CA THR A 99 -11.26 2.93 -13.05
C THR A 99 -12.57 2.14 -12.93
N ASP A 100 -12.54 0.86 -13.24
CA ASP A 100 -13.74 0.00 -13.17
C ASP A 100 -14.04 -0.44 -11.74
N GLY A 101 -13.03 -0.43 -10.87
CA GLY A 101 -13.18 -0.75 -9.46
C GLY A 101 -11.88 -0.67 -8.67
N VAL A 102 -11.99 -0.85 -7.35
CA VAL A 102 -10.86 -0.77 -6.43
C VAL A 102 -10.61 -2.12 -5.76
N PHE A 103 -9.36 -2.53 -5.81
CA PHE A 103 -8.82 -3.70 -5.12
C PHE A 103 -8.17 -3.27 -3.82
N ILE A 104 -8.87 -3.37 -2.69
CA ILE A 104 -8.33 -3.11 -1.35
C ILE A 104 -7.47 -4.30 -0.95
N HIS A 105 -6.16 -4.15 -1.02
CA HIS A 105 -5.19 -5.21 -0.77
C HIS A 105 -4.47 -4.95 0.55
N GLN A 106 -5.07 -5.42 1.65
CA GLN A 106 -4.56 -5.20 2.99
C GLN A 106 -3.38 -6.12 3.32
N VAL A 107 -2.48 -5.63 4.17
CA VAL A 107 -1.34 -6.41 4.65
C VAL A 107 -1.81 -7.43 5.68
N LEU A 108 -1.55 -8.72 5.46
CA LEU A 108 -1.79 -9.81 6.42
C LEU A 108 -0.54 -10.20 7.19
N GLY A 109 0.64 -9.89 6.65
CA GLY A 109 1.93 -10.25 7.24
C GLY A 109 2.22 -9.53 8.55
N LYS A 110 3.38 -9.80 9.10
CA LYS A 110 3.83 -9.24 10.38
C LYS A 110 3.92 -7.72 10.31
N LEU A 111 3.32 -7.07 11.27
CA LEU A 111 3.34 -5.62 11.48
C LEU A 111 4.20 -5.28 12.70
N LYS A 112 4.46 -4.00 12.90
CA LYS A 112 5.14 -3.51 14.11
C LYS A 112 4.22 -3.57 15.32
N ASP A 113 4.81 -3.54 16.50
CA ASP A 113 4.07 -3.47 17.76
C ASP A 113 3.18 -2.22 17.80
N GLY A 114 1.95 -2.41 18.28
CA GLY A 114 0.93 -1.36 18.34
C GLY A 114 0.07 -1.20 17.07
N ASP A 115 0.37 -1.91 15.98
CA ASP A 115 -0.52 -1.95 14.82
C ASP A 115 -1.76 -2.82 15.11
N ILE A 116 -2.89 -2.44 14.51
CA ILE A 116 -4.18 -3.12 14.73
C ILE A 116 -4.17 -4.51 14.09
N PRO A 117 -4.63 -5.57 14.80
CA PRO A 117 -4.69 -6.92 14.26
C PRO A 117 -5.44 -7.04 12.93
N ALA A 118 -5.02 -8.00 12.08
CA ALA A 118 -5.58 -8.18 10.74
C ALA A 118 -7.09 -8.44 10.77
N GLU A 119 -7.58 -9.24 11.72
CA GLU A 119 -8.99 -9.60 11.87
C GLU A 119 -9.86 -8.38 12.17
N VAL A 120 -9.37 -7.46 13.02
CA VAL A 120 -10.08 -6.21 13.35
C VAL A 120 -10.11 -5.28 12.14
N ARG A 121 -8.97 -5.16 11.44
CA ARG A 121 -8.88 -4.35 10.21
C ARG A 121 -9.80 -4.87 9.12
N THR A 122 -9.82 -6.18 8.91
CA THR A 122 -10.70 -6.83 7.92
C THR A 122 -12.16 -6.49 8.16
N LYS A 123 -12.61 -6.64 9.41
CA LYS A 123 -14.00 -6.28 9.78
C LYS A 123 -14.29 -4.80 9.60
N ALA A 124 -13.36 -3.92 9.97
CA ALA A 124 -13.52 -2.47 9.80
C ALA A 124 -13.57 -2.07 8.31
N ILE A 125 -12.75 -2.70 7.46
CA ILE A 125 -12.77 -2.47 6.01
C ILE A 125 -14.08 -2.98 5.41
N GLN A 126 -14.52 -4.19 5.78
CA GLN A 126 -15.78 -4.75 5.31
C GLN A 126 -16.97 -3.87 5.70
N ALA A 127 -17.04 -3.44 6.97
CA ALA A 127 -18.08 -2.52 7.42
C ALA A 127 -18.10 -1.19 6.63
N MET A 128 -16.92 -0.69 6.24
CA MET A 128 -16.85 0.48 5.37
C MET A 128 -17.35 0.18 3.95
N ILE A 129 -17.00 -0.96 3.40
CA ILE A 129 -17.46 -1.39 2.06
C ILE A 129 -18.99 -1.46 2.06
N ASP A 130 -19.58 -2.15 3.02
CA ASP A 130 -21.01 -2.40 3.10
C ASP A 130 -21.86 -1.12 3.27
N ASN A 131 -21.30 -0.09 3.93
CA ASN A 131 -22.05 1.11 4.26
C ASN A 131 -21.76 2.34 3.40
N TYR A 132 -20.62 2.36 2.68
CA TYR A 132 -20.15 3.60 2.03
C TYR A 132 -19.81 3.44 0.55
N PHE A 133 -19.83 2.22 0.00
CA PHE A 133 -19.54 1.97 -1.41
C PHE A 133 -20.72 1.34 -2.12
N VAL A 134 -20.78 1.55 -3.41
CA VAL A 134 -21.75 0.86 -4.27
C VAL A 134 -21.36 -0.61 -4.36
N GLU A 135 -22.33 -1.49 -4.22
CA GLU A 135 -22.11 -2.93 -4.32
C GLU A 135 -21.38 -3.30 -5.63
N GLY A 136 -20.40 -4.17 -5.51
CA GLY A 136 -19.64 -4.66 -6.65
C GLY A 136 -18.51 -3.75 -7.15
N THR A 137 -18.29 -2.55 -6.57
CA THR A 137 -17.19 -1.64 -6.97
C THR A 137 -15.88 -1.87 -6.22
N ILE A 138 -15.90 -2.67 -5.15
CA ILE A 138 -14.74 -2.99 -4.32
C ILE A 138 -14.54 -4.50 -4.24
N ILE A 139 -13.29 -4.92 -4.33
CA ILE A 139 -12.84 -6.26 -3.91
C ILE A 139 -11.87 -6.07 -2.76
N GLN A 140 -12.17 -6.72 -1.61
CA GLN A 140 -11.24 -6.78 -0.48
C GLN A 140 -10.42 -8.06 -0.57
N ALA A 141 -9.11 -7.94 -0.42
CA ALA A 141 -8.18 -9.06 -0.34
C ALA A 141 -7.02 -8.73 0.58
N GLY A 142 -6.20 -9.71 0.84
CA GLY A 142 -5.02 -9.56 1.67
C GLY A 142 -3.81 -10.31 1.14
N TYR A 143 -2.63 -9.89 1.53
CA TYR A 143 -1.42 -10.59 1.16
C TYR A 143 -0.37 -10.59 2.28
N PRO A 144 0.42 -11.68 2.37
CA PRO A 144 1.31 -11.93 3.49
C PRO A 144 2.66 -11.25 3.33
N ILE A 145 2.68 -9.93 3.17
CA ILE A 145 3.93 -9.18 3.12
C ILE A 145 4.27 -8.58 4.46
N GLU A 146 5.54 -8.52 4.76
CA GLU A 146 6.08 -7.76 5.87
C GLU A 146 6.51 -6.37 5.39
N MET A 147 5.99 -5.33 6.01
CA MET A 147 6.37 -3.96 5.71
C MET A 147 7.84 -3.70 6.03
N ARG A 148 8.52 -2.98 5.13
CA ARG A 148 9.91 -2.55 5.30
C ARG A 148 10.03 -1.09 5.68
N TYR A 149 8.94 -0.31 5.50
CA TYR A 149 8.88 1.13 5.77
C TYR A 149 9.88 1.95 4.93
N ALA A 150 10.21 1.45 3.73
CA ALA A 150 11.21 2.03 2.83
C ALA A 150 10.66 3.19 1.97
N GLY A 151 9.48 3.73 2.30
CA GLY A 151 8.90 4.89 1.64
C GLY A 151 8.87 4.76 0.11
N PRO A 152 9.65 5.60 -0.62
CA PRO A 152 9.66 5.60 -2.07
C PRO A 152 9.98 4.24 -2.70
N ARG A 153 10.99 3.54 -2.19
CA ARG A 153 11.37 2.21 -2.71
C ARG A 153 10.29 1.17 -2.45
N GLU A 154 9.64 1.23 -1.32
CA GLU A 154 8.54 0.32 -1.03
C GLU A 154 7.29 0.65 -1.85
N ALA A 155 7.05 1.92 -2.19
CA ALA A 155 5.98 2.29 -3.11
C ALA A 155 6.15 1.65 -4.50
N LEU A 156 7.37 1.62 -5.04
CA LEU A 156 7.69 0.91 -6.28
C LEU A 156 7.48 -0.61 -6.14
N PHE A 157 7.91 -1.19 -5.02
CA PHE A 157 7.70 -2.62 -4.75
C PHE A 157 6.21 -2.95 -4.64
N HIS A 158 5.44 -2.09 -3.97
CA HIS A 158 3.99 -2.21 -3.90
C HIS A 158 3.32 -2.13 -5.28
N ALA A 159 3.82 -1.27 -6.16
CA ALA A 159 3.34 -1.17 -7.54
C ALA A 159 3.62 -2.45 -8.33
N LEU A 160 4.85 -2.98 -8.28
CA LEU A 160 5.21 -4.24 -8.93
C LEU A 160 4.33 -5.41 -8.49
N ILE A 161 4.08 -5.54 -7.18
CA ILE A 161 3.20 -6.57 -6.66
C ILE A 161 1.79 -6.42 -7.26
N ARG A 162 1.19 -5.22 -7.22
CA ARG A 162 -0.17 -4.99 -7.71
C ARG A 162 -0.28 -5.16 -9.21
N GLN A 163 0.75 -4.82 -9.96
CA GLN A 163 0.86 -5.15 -11.37
C GLN A 163 0.77 -6.66 -11.61
N ASN A 164 1.46 -7.47 -10.79
CA ASN A 164 1.38 -8.92 -10.85
C ASN A 164 -0.02 -9.43 -10.51
N PHE A 165 -0.72 -8.79 -9.59
CA PHE A 165 -2.11 -9.11 -9.26
C PHE A 165 -3.13 -8.61 -10.31
N GLY A 166 -2.69 -7.93 -11.37
CA GLY A 166 -3.55 -7.49 -12.47
C GLY A 166 -4.09 -6.08 -12.33
N CYS A 167 -3.63 -5.31 -11.35
CA CYS A 167 -4.04 -3.93 -11.21
C CYS A 167 -3.34 -3.02 -12.23
N SER A 168 -4.08 -2.08 -12.79
CA SER A 168 -3.58 -1.07 -13.74
C SER A 168 -3.12 0.22 -13.04
N HIS A 169 -3.61 0.48 -11.84
CA HIS A 169 -3.29 1.67 -11.06
C HIS A 169 -2.98 1.34 -9.59
N LEU A 170 -2.11 2.13 -8.98
CA LEU A 170 -1.85 2.10 -7.53
C LEU A 170 -2.17 3.47 -6.94
N ILE A 171 -3.02 3.53 -5.94
CA ILE A 171 -3.25 4.75 -5.16
C ILE A 171 -2.02 5.03 -4.31
N VAL A 172 -1.38 6.17 -4.55
CA VAL A 172 -0.22 6.63 -3.79
C VAL A 172 -0.60 7.93 -3.08
N GLY A 173 -0.91 7.81 -1.80
CA GLY A 173 -1.23 8.94 -0.94
C GLY A 173 0.01 9.58 -0.33
N ARG A 174 -0.22 10.53 0.61
CA ARG A 174 0.83 11.10 1.45
C ARG A 174 1.47 10.01 2.31
N ASP A 175 2.78 10.13 2.56
CA ASP A 175 3.56 9.23 3.44
C ASP A 175 3.41 7.74 3.14
N HIS A 176 3.24 7.38 1.85
CA HIS A 176 3.04 5.99 1.44
C HIS A 176 4.25 5.13 1.86
N ALA A 177 3.98 4.12 2.69
CA ALA A 177 4.97 3.19 3.24
C ALA A 177 6.15 3.84 4.00
N GLY A 178 6.01 5.08 4.43
CA GLY A 178 6.99 5.75 5.27
C GLY A 178 6.88 5.42 6.76
N VAL A 179 7.86 5.90 7.52
CA VAL A 179 7.88 5.85 8.99
C VAL A 179 8.65 7.06 9.52
N GLY A 180 8.19 7.64 10.64
CA GLY A 180 8.81 8.83 11.21
C GLY A 180 8.99 9.94 10.18
N ASP A 181 10.10 10.65 10.27
CA ASP A 181 10.46 11.78 9.39
C ASP A 181 11.57 11.43 8.39
N TYR A 182 11.77 10.13 8.09
CA TYR A 182 12.84 9.69 7.18
C TYR A 182 12.60 10.05 5.72
N TYR A 183 11.35 10.32 5.33
CA TYR A 183 10.97 10.65 3.95
C TYR A 183 10.07 11.88 3.91
N GLY A 184 10.18 12.63 2.83
CA GLY A 184 9.25 13.72 2.55
C GLY A 184 7.83 13.17 2.26
N PRO A 185 6.78 13.96 2.56
CA PRO A 185 5.39 13.52 2.51
C PRO A 185 4.93 13.03 1.12
N PHE A 186 5.60 13.43 0.05
CA PHE A 186 5.29 13.05 -1.32
C PHE A 186 6.43 12.32 -2.05
N ASP A 187 7.51 11.97 -1.35
CA ASP A 187 8.66 11.27 -1.94
C ASP A 187 8.23 9.95 -2.63
N ALA A 188 7.26 9.25 -2.04
CA ALA A 188 6.69 8.04 -2.62
C ALA A 188 5.89 8.29 -3.92
N GLN A 189 5.42 9.51 -4.16
CA GLN A 189 4.81 9.89 -5.44
C GLN A 189 5.88 10.30 -6.46
N HIS A 190 6.89 11.05 -6.01
CA HIS A 190 7.95 11.58 -6.87
C HIS A 190 8.86 10.49 -7.43
N VAL A 191 9.05 9.38 -6.69
CA VAL A 191 9.90 8.29 -7.18
C VAL A 191 9.42 7.71 -8.51
N PHE A 192 8.13 7.71 -8.79
CA PHE A 192 7.59 7.24 -10.07
C PHE A 192 8.00 8.15 -11.25
N ASP A 193 8.26 9.45 -11.01
CA ASP A 193 8.71 10.39 -12.03
C ASP A 193 10.19 10.20 -12.40
N THR A 194 10.93 9.42 -11.61
CA THR A 194 12.35 9.11 -11.87
C THR A 194 12.54 7.83 -12.69
N LEU A 195 11.46 7.12 -12.99
CA LEU A 195 11.52 5.90 -13.78
C LEU A 195 11.59 6.23 -15.27
N TRP A 196 12.28 5.37 -16.03
CA TRP A 196 12.25 5.46 -17.50
C TRP A 196 10.89 4.98 -18.02
N ASP A 197 10.53 5.42 -19.20
CA ASP A 197 9.28 5.02 -19.86
C ASP A 197 9.21 3.49 -20.03
N GLY A 198 8.08 2.91 -19.62
CA GLY A 198 7.85 1.48 -19.70
C GLY A 198 8.47 0.65 -18.56
N ALA A 199 9.13 1.26 -17.58
CA ALA A 199 9.66 0.54 -16.40
C ALA A 199 8.57 -0.18 -15.61
N LEU A 200 7.37 0.40 -15.55
CA LEU A 200 6.16 -0.17 -14.95
C LEU A 200 4.98 -0.03 -15.91
N ILE A 201 4.10 -1.02 -15.95
CA ILE A 201 2.82 -0.94 -16.66
C ILE A 201 1.78 -0.27 -15.76
N ILE A 202 1.80 -0.60 -14.47
CA ILE A 202 0.91 0.01 -13.47
C ILE A 202 1.24 1.50 -13.28
N GLN A 203 0.21 2.34 -13.24
CA GLN A 203 0.35 3.78 -13.09
C GLN A 203 0.03 4.25 -11.67
N PRO A 204 0.77 5.22 -11.11
CA PRO A 204 0.45 5.78 -9.81
C PRO A 204 -0.72 6.76 -9.93
N LEU A 205 -1.77 6.58 -9.11
CA LEU A 205 -2.77 7.60 -8.85
C LEU A 205 -2.26 8.48 -7.68
N LYS A 206 -1.64 9.60 -8.03
CA LYS A 206 -1.04 10.55 -7.08
C LYS A 206 -2.10 11.47 -6.52
N ILE A 207 -2.58 11.18 -5.31
CA ILE A 207 -3.63 11.96 -4.66
C ILE A 207 -3.00 12.78 -3.52
N GLY A 208 -3.41 14.05 -3.40
CA GLY A 208 -2.94 14.98 -2.38
C GLY A 208 -3.44 14.64 -0.98
N VAL A 209 -3.04 15.46 0.00
CA VAL A 209 -3.54 15.35 1.38
C VAL A 209 -5.04 15.56 1.40
N THR A 210 -5.76 14.63 2.01
CA THR A 210 -7.20 14.72 2.22
C THR A 210 -7.50 15.29 3.59
N PHE A 211 -8.54 16.08 3.67
CA PHE A 211 -9.06 16.68 4.91
C PHE A 211 -10.59 16.80 4.83
N PHE A 212 -11.24 16.94 5.96
CA PHE A 212 -12.64 17.36 6.02
C PHE A 212 -12.70 18.89 6.02
N CYS A 213 -13.43 19.47 5.08
CA CYS A 213 -13.68 20.90 5.04
C CYS A 213 -15.04 21.22 5.64
N LYS A 214 -15.07 22.05 6.70
CA LYS A 214 -16.32 22.46 7.39
C LYS A 214 -17.27 23.25 6.50
N LYS A 215 -16.75 24.04 5.55
CA LYS A 215 -17.58 24.82 4.62
C LYS A 215 -18.11 24.00 3.45
N CYS A 216 -17.32 23.03 2.95
CA CYS A 216 -17.80 22.08 1.94
C CYS A 216 -18.73 21.03 2.53
N ASP A 217 -18.70 20.87 3.85
CA ASP A 217 -19.32 19.77 4.60
C ASP A 217 -18.96 18.39 4.05
N GLY A 218 -17.66 18.20 3.71
CA GLY A 218 -17.21 16.98 3.06
C GLY A 218 -15.70 16.83 2.98
N MET A 219 -15.29 15.64 2.52
CA MET A 219 -13.89 15.33 2.27
C MET A 219 -13.40 16.04 1.01
N ALA A 220 -12.19 16.58 1.09
CA ALA A 220 -11.58 17.30 -0.01
C ALA A 220 -10.05 17.21 0.03
N THR A 221 -9.40 17.70 -1.02
CA THR A 221 -7.97 17.96 -1.10
C THR A 221 -7.72 19.43 -1.41
N ALA A 222 -6.47 19.89 -1.32
CA ALA A 222 -6.11 21.25 -1.73
C ALA A 222 -6.40 21.56 -3.20
N LYS A 223 -6.60 20.53 -4.05
CA LYS A 223 -6.97 20.68 -5.46
C LYS A 223 -8.48 20.83 -5.67
N THR A 224 -9.30 20.40 -4.70
CA THR A 224 -10.76 20.32 -4.84
C THR A 224 -11.52 21.22 -3.89
N CYS A 225 -10.84 21.81 -2.89
CA CYS A 225 -11.44 22.71 -1.90
C CYS A 225 -10.96 24.17 -2.13
N PRO A 226 -11.88 25.14 -2.34
CA PRO A 226 -11.52 26.53 -2.48
C PRO A 226 -11.35 27.28 -1.16
N HIS A 227 -11.56 26.64 -0.01
CA HIS A 227 -11.56 27.27 1.30
C HIS A 227 -10.18 27.21 1.97
N ASP A 228 -9.94 28.15 2.88
CA ASP A 228 -8.69 28.25 3.63
C ASP A 228 -8.53 27.15 4.67
N SER A 229 -7.28 26.94 5.12
CA SER A 229 -6.89 25.87 6.05
C SER A 229 -7.56 25.96 7.42
N GLU A 230 -8.07 27.13 7.85
CA GLU A 230 -8.83 27.29 9.09
C GLU A 230 -10.15 26.49 9.12
N HIS A 231 -10.65 26.14 7.93
CA HIS A 231 -11.85 25.31 7.77
C HIS A 231 -11.52 23.82 7.60
N HIS A 232 -10.24 23.45 7.57
CA HIS A 232 -9.80 22.09 7.32
C HIS A 232 -9.56 21.32 8.61
N ILE A 233 -10.13 20.12 8.71
CA ILE A 233 -9.87 19.16 9.79
C ILE A 233 -9.07 18.00 9.21
N SER A 234 -7.84 17.82 9.71
CA SER A 234 -7.04 16.64 9.38
C SER A 234 -7.66 15.40 10.02
N ILE A 235 -7.88 14.38 9.21
CA ILE A 235 -8.36 13.07 9.67
C ILE A 235 -7.18 12.10 9.60
N SER A 236 -6.85 11.49 10.74
CA SER A 236 -5.82 10.46 10.84
C SER A 236 -6.30 9.32 11.73
N GLY A 237 -5.80 8.11 11.49
CA GLY A 237 -6.14 6.93 12.31
C GLY A 237 -5.64 6.99 13.76
N THR A 238 -4.88 8.01 14.14
CA THR A 238 -4.36 8.24 15.49
C THR A 238 -5.20 9.22 16.33
N ARG A 239 -6.19 9.88 15.74
CA ARG A 239 -7.18 10.64 16.50
C ARG A 239 -8.35 9.70 16.80
N GLN A 240 -8.40 9.29 18.06
CA GLN A 240 -9.58 8.73 18.70
C GLN A 240 -10.59 9.84 19.00
#